data_bc09f6687e3c18fdd41ced1faa2e5b8d
#
_entry.id   bc09f6687e3c18fdd41ced1faa2e5b8d
#
_cell.length_a   1.000
_cell.length_b   1.000
_cell.length_c   1.000
_cell.angle_alpha   90.00
_cell.angle_beta   90.00
_cell.angle_gamma   90.00
#
_symmetry.space_group_name_H-M   'P 1'
#
loop_
_entity.id
_entity.type
_entity.pdbx_description
1 polymer ?
#
loop_
_entity_poly.entity_id
_entity_poly.type
_entity_poly.pdbx_seq_one_letter_code
_entity_poly.pdbx_strand_id
1 'polypeptide(L)'
;MKTLSSLDASFLYLETPEMPMHVGALHVFELPAGYKGRYVRDPRKHIAARLPIVPALRRKLWWMPLNMANPAWVDAEPDLEQHIVEIKLPKSARVGDGMAALEAQVAALHPVLLDRKKPLWKFHIFEGLAPSANGRKRVAMYSQLHHAAVDGQAAVALANAILDLTPEPRAIELKASPREKKFRLSMGESLRGALASQFQQVANIVKELPDTLGTLGGAAGGALQSTLANSALLGGKGGSGNLALAPKTPFNVSITPGRAFAAVSLPLAELKAIGKAHDATINDMVMMVVSTALRRYLGKRHALPKKSLIAAVPISLRKTGDTTSDNQASMSLISLGTHIADPMKRLAHIRAASAAMKSTLGSVKSILPTDFPSLGLPWLMEAAASLYGRAKVAERIPQVANVAISNVPGPPMPLYLAGARMLTNYPTSIIVHGMALNITVQSYAGALDFGMIADAKAMPDVKAFAQAVEIAFDDLRALPLPHEQRDDDAPAALVGRAVRSVRSKVGDAVKGAVGGAMTSAVNQVVRGALRAATGATRRAASAARRTATPAEKAAPAKRSRGAKTGGRAAPRARRAA
;
A
#
# COMPACT_ATOMS: atom_id res chain seq x y z
N MET A 1 -17.44 28.28 -1.16
CA MET A 1 -17.80 27.23 -0.18
C MET A 1 -17.95 25.94 -0.96
N LYS A 2 -17.22 24.87 -0.61
CA LYS A 2 -17.29 23.57 -1.27
C LYS A 2 -17.83 22.55 -0.28
N THR A 3 -18.98 21.92 -0.58
CA THR A 3 -19.54 20.83 0.21
C THR A 3 -18.63 19.60 0.11
N LEU A 4 -18.50 18.84 1.21
CA LEU A 4 -17.75 17.60 1.20
C LEU A 4 -18.46 16.58 0.30
N SER A 5 -17.65 15.76 -0.39
CA SER A 5 -18.17 14.56 -1.06
C SER A 5 -18.79 13.60 -0.02
N SER A 6 -19.67 12.71 -0.47
CA SER A 6 -20.26 11.71 0.44
C SER A 6 -19.20 10.81 1.06
N LEU A 7 -18.14 10.48 0.30
CA LEU A 7 -17.03 9.68 0.79
C LEU A 7 -16.21 10.45 1.84
N ASP A 8 -15.87 11.73 1.60
CA ASP A 8 -15.14 12.54 2.58
C ASP A 8 -15.96 12.73 3.88
N ALA A 9 -17.26 12.98 3.75
CA ALA A 9 -18.16 13.15 4.88
C ALA A 9 -18.32 11.85 5.69
N SER A 10 -18.27 10.69 5.04
CA SER A 10 -18.37 9.38 5.72
C SER A 10 -17.27 9.19 6.77
N PHE A 11 -16.05 9.68 6.51
CA PHE A 11 -14.98 9.64 7.53
C PHE A 11 -15.34 10.43 8.79
N LEU A 12 -16.07 11.54 8.65
CA LEU A 12 -16.54 12.31 9.81
C LEU A 12 -17.64 11.59 10.59
N TYR A 13 -18.53 10.88 9.91
CA TYR A 13 -19.64 10.18 10.52
C TYR A 13 -19.24 8.84 11.15
N LEU A 14 -18.23 8.18 10.58
CA LEU A 14 -17.69 6.92 11.10
C LEU A 14 -16.68 7.12 12.24
N GLU A 15 -16.20 8.37 12.46
CA GLU A 15 -15.23 8.64 13.51
C GLU A 15 -15.86 8.49 14.91
N THR A 16 -15.25 7.63 15.71
CA THR A 16 -15.55 7.44 17.14
C THR A 16 -14.25 7.50 17.95
N PRO A 17 -14.31 7.61 19.29
CA PRO A 17 -13.08 7.52 20.11
C PRO A 17 -12.29 6.23 19.90
N GLU A 18 -12.97 5.12 19.58
CA GLU A 18 -12.35 3.85 19.26
C GLU A 18 -11.79 3.82 17.84
N MET A 19 -12.35 4.62 16.94
CA MET A 19 -12.05 4.60 15.50
C MET A 19 -11.78 6.02 14.98
N PRO A 20 -10.69 6.68 15.43
CA PRO A 20 -10.29 7.98 14.89
C PRO A 20 -9.94 7.85 13.41
N MET A 21 -10.43 8.78 12.61
CA MET A 21 -10.24 8.79 11.15
C MET A 21 -9.03 9.64 10.75
N HIS A 22 -7.89 9.35 11.39
CA HIS A 22 -6.64 10.08 11.18
C HIS A 22 -5.68 9.32 10.29
N VAL A 23 -4.98 10.08 9.46
CA VAL A 23 -3.80 9.65 8.70
C VAL A 23 -2.65 10.59 9.02
N GLY A 24 -1.43 10.15 8.77
CA GLY A 24 -0.26 10.98 9.02
C GLY A 24 1.03 10.22 8.77
N ALA A 25 2.13 10.76 9.29
CA ALA A 25 3.41 10.10 9.26
C ALA A 25 4.33 10.59 10.38
N LEU A 26 5.20 9.71 10.83
CA LEU A 26 6.32 10.04 11.69
C LEU A 26 7.55 10.28 10.81
N HIS A 27 8.06 11.49 10.86
CA HIS A 27 9.26 11.92 10.14
C HIS A 27 10.41 12.15 11.12
N VAL A 28 11.58 11.61 10.83
CA VAL A 28 12.81 11.94 11.54
C VAL A 28 13.61 12.91 10.68
N PHE A 29 14.10 13.98 11.28
CA PHE A 29 14.90 15.01 10.61
C PHE A 29 16.28 15.15 11.24
N GLU A 30 17.24 15.49 10.41
CA GLU A 30 18.58 15.91 10.80
C GLU A 30 18.71 17.43 10.58
N LEU A 31 19.07 18.15 11.65
CA LEU A 31 19.24 19.60 11.59
C LEU A 31 20.55 19.98 10.88
N PRO A 32 20.63 21.19 10.31
CA PRO A 32 21.88 21.72 9.76
C PRO A 32 23.02 21.69 10.78
N ALA A 33 24.26 21.63 10.29
CA ALA A 33 25.44 21.68 11.16
C ALA A 33 25.43 22.95 12.00
N GLY A 34 25.79 22.83 13.30
CA GLY A 34 25.85 23.97 14.20
C GLY A 34 24.51 24.63 14.54
N TYR A 35 23.38 24.01 14.21
CA TYR A 35 22.03 24.54 14.51
C TYR A 35 21.91 24.89 16.01
N LYS A 36 21.49 26.13 16.29
CA LYS A 36 21.25 26.66 17.63
C LYS A 36 19.80 27.11 17.76
N GLY A 37 19.18 26.80 18.89
CA GLY A 37 17.82 27.26 19.19
C GLY A 37 16.80 26.12 19.31
N ARG A 38 15.51 26.51 19.34
CA ARG A 38 14.33 25.62 19.42
C ARG A 38 13.77 25.44 18.02
N TYR A 39 13.84 24.23 17.50
CA TYR A 39 13.46 23.95 16.12
C TYR A 39 11.98 24.21 15.81
N VAL A 40 11.07 24.06 16.78
CA VAL A 40 9.63 24.29 16.57
C VAL A 40 9.31 25.67 15.98
N ARG A 41 10.14 26.68 16.20
CA ARG A 41 9.95 28.04 15.66
C ARG A 41 10.09 28.10 14.15
N ASP A 42 11.02 27.32 13.59
CA ASP A 42 11.32 27.34 12.17
C ASP A 42 10.22 26.70 11.32
N PRO A 43 9.67 25.50 11.63
CA PRO A 43 8.48 24.98 10.97
C PRO A 43 7.26 25.89 11.08
N ARG A 44 7.02 26.57 12.22
CA ARG A 44 5.92 27.53 12.35
C ARG A 44 6.05 28.68 11.35
N LYS A 45 7.22 29.33 11.29
CA LYS A 45 7.50 30.40 10.32
C LYS A 45 7.43 29.90 8.89
N HIS A 46 7.98 28.73 8.62
CA HIS A 46 8.00 28.12 7.31
C HIS A 46 6.61 27.78 6.79
N ILE A 47 5.75 27.20 7.63
CA ILE A 47 4.37 26.83 7.27
C ILE A 47 3.52 28.11 7.16
N ALA A 48 3.71 29.12 8.03
CA ALA A 48 3.02 30.41 7.90
C ALA A 48 3.20 31.01 6.51
N ALA A 49 4.41 31.01 5.98
CA ALA A 49 4.71 31.52 4.65
C ALA A 49 4.04 30.69 3.53
N ARG A 50 3.68 29.43 3.78
CA ARG A 50 3.08 28.51 2.80
C ARG A 50 1.56 28.35 2.91
N LEU A 51 0.96 28.82 4.00
CA LEU A 51 -0.51 28.75 4.17
C LEU A 51 -1.30 29.25 2.96
N PRO A 52 -0.89 30.35 2.27
CA PRO A 52 -1.64 30.85 1.11
C PRO A 52 -1.74 29.84 -0.05
N ILE A 53 -0.73 28.96 -0.21
CA ILE A 53 -0.70 27.96 -1.29
C ILE A 53 -1.19 26.58 -0.87
N VAL A 54 -1.59 26.41 0.41
CA VAL A 54 -2.02 25.12 0.97
C VAL A 54 -3.43 25.22 1.55
N PRO A 55 -4.48 25.21 0.71
CA PRO A 55 -5.86 25.35 1.18
C PRO A 55 -6.26 24.30 2.23
N ALA A 56 -5.71 23.08 2.16
CA ALA A 56 -6.01 22.01 3.11
C ALA A 56 -5.68 22.39 4.57
N LEU A 57 -4.68 23.25 4.80
CA LEU A 57 -4.31 23.72 6.14
C LEU A 57 -5.12 24.95 6.59
N ARG A 58 -5.83 25.59 5.67
CA ARG A 58 -6.59 26.84 5.89
C ARG A 58 -8.09 26.67 5.85
N ARG A 59 -8.63 25.48 5.96
CA ARG A 59 -10.06 25.23 5.90
C ARG A 59 -10.53 24.46 7.12
N LYS A 60 -11.72 24.84 7.63
CA LYS A 60 -12.42 24.13 8.69
C LYS A 60 -13.81 23.72 8.23
N LEU A 61 -14.43 22.84 8.99
CA LEU A 61 -15.80 22.41 8.74
C LEU A 61 -16.79 23.50 9.12
N TRP A 62 -17.77 23.67 8.27
CA TRP A 62 -19.01 24.38 8.56
C TRP A 62 -20.16 23.39 8.43
N TRP A 63 -20.80 23.13 9.57
CA TRP A 63 -21.89 22.17 9.66
C TRP A 63 -23.20 22.82 9.21
N MET A 64 -23.96 22.11 8.38
CA MET A 64 -25.27 22.55 7.95
C MET A 64 -26.23 22.56 9.13
N PRO A 65 -27.17 23.53 9.20
CA PRO A 65 -28.20 23.54 10.23
C PRO A 65 -28.91 22.19 10.32
N LEU A 66 -29.15 21.71 11.55
CA LEU A 66 -29.80 20.42 11.83
C LEU A 66 -29.08 19.18 11.23
N ASN A 67 -27.86 19.31 10.78
CA ASN A 67 -27.13 18.23 10.09
C ASN A 67 -27.91 17.58 8.93
N MET A 68 -28.66 18.39 8.20
CA MET A 68 -29.50 17.90 7.09
C MET A 68 -28.73 17.64 5.79
N ALA A 69 -27.47 18.07 5.69
CA ALA A 69 -26.59 17.82 4.55
C ALA A 69 -25.15 17.70 5.00
N ASN A 70 -24.29 17.18 4.11
CA ASN A 70 -22.85 17.11 4.37
C ASN A 70 -22.28 18.47 4.73
N PRO A 71 -21.31 18.56 5.66
CA PRO A 71 -20.65 19.82 5.97
C PRO A 71 -19.89 20.37 4.77
N ALA A 72 -19.55 21.65 4.84
CA ALA A 72 -18.79 22.31 3.81
C ALA A 72 -17.46 22.84 4.36
N TRP A 73 -16.47 22.95 3.48
CA TRP A 73 -15.22 23.61 3.78
C TRP A 73 -15.38 25.12 3.71
N VAL A 74 -14.98 25.81 4.78
CA VAL A 74 -14.88 27.26 4.84
C VAL A 74 -13.45 27.66 5.21
N ASP A 75 -13.02 28.79 4.68
CA ASP A 75 -11.71 29.36 4.98
C ASP A 75 -11.57 29.65 6.49
N ALA A 76 -10.41 29.35 7.03
CA ALA A 76 -10.05 29.61 8.42
C ALA A 76 -8.55 29.90 8.52
N GLU A 77 -8.19 30.78 9.43
CA GLU A 77 -6.80 31.03 9.78
C GLU A 77 -6.41 30.09 10.92
N PRO A 78 -5.45 29.14 10.73
CA PRO A 78 -5.01 28.27 11.81
C PRO A 78 -4.13 29.03 12.79
N ASP A 79 -4.36 28.81 14.09
CA ASP A 79 -3.41 29.20 15.13
C ASP A 79 -2.22 28.23 15.13
N LEU A 80 -1.09 28.67 14.57
CA LEU A 80 0.09 27.82 14.42
C LEU A 80 0.72 27.42 15.76
N GLU A 81 0.48 28.13 16.83
CA GLU A 81 0.93 27.71 18.17
C GLU A 81 0.19 26.47 18.67
N GLN A 82 -1.10 26.36 18.32
CA GLN A 82 -1.94 25.23 18.69
C GLN A 82 -1.83 24.07 17.70
N HIS A 83 -1.53 24.36 16.44
CA HIS A 83 -1.42 23.36 15.38
C HIS A 83 -0.03 22.74 15.26
N ILE A 84 1.05 23.46 15.65
CA ILE A 84 2.43 22.98 15.62
C ILE A 84 2.98 23.06 17.04
N VAL A 85 2.92 21.94 17.74
CA VAL A 85 3.27 21.85 19.16
C VAL A 85 4.62 21.15 19.37
N GLU A 86 5.38 21.64 20.36
CA GLU A 86 6.63 21.02 20.76
C GLU A 86 6.40 20.01 21.88
N ILE A 87 7.02 18.86 21.77
CA ILE A 87 7.05 17.81 22.78
C ILE A 87 8.51 17.46 23.08
N LYS A 88 8.90 17.58 24.34
CA LYS A 88 10.21 17.12 24.78
C LYS A 88 10.16 15.65 25.13
N LEU A 89 10.98 14.86 24.46
CA LEU A 89 11.11 13.43 24.74
C LEU A 89 11.84 13.19 26.08
N PRO A 90 11.55 12.08 26.75
CA PRO A 90 12.23 11.70 27.98
C PRO A 90 13.73 11.43 27.70
N LYS A 91 14.57 11.48 28.75
CA LYS A 91 16.02 11.25 28.60
C LYS A 91 16.34 9.87 28.01
N SER A 92 15.49 8.87 28.20
CA SER A 92 15.60 7.54 27.59
C SER A 92 15.56 7.55 26.05
N ALA A 93 14.98 8.59 25.42
CA ALA A 93 14.99 8.75 23.96
C ALA A 93 16.40 9.05 23.39
N ARG A 94 17.38 9.31 24.23
CA ARG A 94 18.79 9.48 23.85
C ARG A 94 19.57 8.17 23.84
N VAL A 95 18.94 7.07 24.24
CA VAL A 95 19.54 5.72 24.20
C VAL A 95 19.15 5.09 22.87
N GLY A 96 20.14 4.56 22.16
CA GLY A 96 19.94 4.03 20.81
C GLY A 96 19.54 5.10 19.80
N ASP A 97 18.61 4.77 18.91
CA ASP A 97 18.09 5.68 17.87
C ASP A 97 16.90 6.54 18.30
N GLY A 98 16.36 6.29 19.51
CA GLY A 98 15.19 6.99 20.04
C GLY A 98 13.85 6.56 19.43
N MET A 99 13.84 5.58 18.54
CA MET A 99 12.61 5.15 17.84
C MET A 99 11.54 4.62 18.81
N ALA A 100 11.93 3.85 19.83
CA ALA A 100 10.97 3.34 20.82
C ALA A 100 10.19 4.47 21.53
N ALA A 101 10.85 5.58 21.85
CA ALA A 101 10.18 6.74 22.45
C ALA A 101 9.24 7.45 21.45
N LEU A 102 9.65 7.57 20.19
CA LEU A 102 8.82 8.14 19.14
C LEU A 102 7.60 7.26 18.84
N GLU A 103 7.79 5.95 18.75
CA GLU A 103 6.71 4.97 18.54
C GLU A 103 5.66 5.06 19.66
N ALA A 104 6.11 5.17 20.92
CA ALA A 104 5.23 5.36 22.07
C ALA A 104 4.45 6.70 22.00
N GLN A 105 5.10 7.79 21.56
CA GLN A 105 4.43 9.07 21.39
C GLN A 105 3.38 9.03 20.25
N VAL A 106 3.71 8.42 19.13
CA VAL A 106 2.74 8.26 18.02
C VAL A 106 1.55 7.41 18.48
N ALA A 107 1.80 6.31 19.19
CA ALA A 107 0.74 5.46 19.75
C ALA A 107 -0.19 6.23 20.70
N ALA A 108 0.34 7.15 21.50
CA ALA A 108 -0.45 7.99 22.41
C ALA A 108 -1.20 9.13 21.71
N LEU A 109 -0.62 9.72 20.66
CA LEU A 109 -1.17 10.90 19.97
C LEU A 109 -2.17 10.53 18.86
N HIS A 110 -1.92 9.43 18.13
CA HIS A 110 -2.76 9.04 17.00
C HIS A 110 -4.26 8.90 17.35
N PRO A 111 -4.65 8.34 18.51
CA PRO A 111 -6.06 8.21 18.88
C PRO A 111 -6.71 9.51 19.38
N VAL A 112 -5.94 10.58 19.62
CA VAL A 112 -6.48 11.84 20.11
C VAL A 112 -7.25 12.53 18.99
N LEU A 113 -8.56 12.67 19.14
CA LEU A 113 -9.43 13.28 18.14
C LEU A 113 -9.05 14.74 17.87
N LEU A 114 -9.06 15.14 16.62
CA LEU A 114 -8.87 16.51 16.19
C LEU A 114 -10.14 17.34 16.47
N ASP A 115 -9.97 18.59 16.94
CA ASP A 115 -11.08 19.51 17.18
C ASP A 115 -11.75 19.93 15.87
N ARG A 116 -12.97 19.43 15.63
CA ARG A 116 -13.74 19.69 14.40
C ARG A 116 -14.16 21.16 14.22
N LYS A 117 -13.95 22.03 15.22
CA LYS A 117 -14.14 23.49 15.13
C LYS A 117 -12.94 24.22 14.52
N LYS A 118 -11.81 23.53 14.37
CA LYS A 118 -10.54 24.03 13.84
C LYS A 118 -10.20 23.34 12.50
N PRO A 119 -9.19 23.82 11.77
CA PRO A 119 -8.59 23.05 10.67
C PRO A 119 -8.15 21.66 11.15
N LEU A 120 -8.46 20.63 10.36
CA LEU A 120 -8.37 19.23 10.79
C LEU A 120 -6.96 18.65 10.62
N TRP A 121 -5.98 19.28 11.24
CA TRP A 121 -4.60 18.82 11.24
C TRP A 121 -3.85 19.24 12.50
N LYS A 122 -2.77 18.53 12.84
CA LYS A 122 -1.84 18.89 13.92
C LYS A 122 -0.47 18.30 13.65
N PHE A 123 0.59 19.06 13.92
CA PHE A 123 1.98 18.63 13.84
C PHE A 123 2.62 18.66 15.22
N HIS A 124 3.23 17.55 15.59
CA HIS A 124 3.91 17.40 16.89
C HIS A 124 5.41 17.32 16.61
N ILE A 125 6.17 18.32 17.06
CA ILE A 125 7.61 18.38 16.90
C ILE A 125 8.26 17.79 18.16
N PHE A 126 9.03 16.74 18.00
CA PHE A 126 9.73 16.08 19.10
C PHE A 126 11.18 16.53 19.15
N GLU A 127 11.61 17.02 20.32
CA GLU A 127 12.99 17.33 20.62
C GLU A 127 13.55 16.37 21.69
N GLY A 128 14.86 16.14 21.67
CA GLY A 128 15.54 15.32 22.66
C GLY A 128 16.03 13.96 22.16
N LEU A 129 16.03 13.71 20.85
CA LEU A 129 16.67 12.55 20.24
C LEU A 129 18.18 12.59 20.38
N ALA A 130 18.83 11.41 20.37
CA ALA A 130 20.27 11.31 20.24
C ALA A 130 20.73 11.93 18.92
N PRO A 131 21.91 12.56 18.85
CA PRO A 131 22.47 12.99 17.58
C PRO A 131 22.66 11.82 16.60
N SER A 132 22.71 12.14 15.31
CA SER A 132 23.10 11.18 14.28
C SER A 132 24.60 10.82 14.40
N ALA A 133 25.02 9.78 13.68
CA ALA A 133 26.41 9.31 13.70
C ALA A 133 27.43 10.41 13.33
N ASN A 134 27.03 11.41 12.54
CA ASN A 134 27.84 12.57 12.17
C ASN A 134 27.80 13.72 13.21
N GLY A 135 27.20 13.49 14.39
CA GLY A 135 27.09 14.48 15.48
C GLY A 135 26.02 15.54 15.29
N ARG A 136 25.23 15.51 14.20
CA ARG A 136 24.16 16.48 13.98
C ARG A 136 22.95 16.19 14.86
N LYS A 137 22.30 17.24 15.34
CA LYS A 137 21.07 17.13 16.12
C LYS A 137 19.95 16.51 15.29
N ARG A 138 19.16 15.63 15.90
CA ARG A 138 17.95 15.08 15.31
C ARG A 138 16.70 15.57 16.05
N VAL A 139 15.67 15.78 15.28
CA VAL A 139 14.31 16.05 15.74
C VAL A 139 13.34 15.14 14.99
N ALA A 140 12.13 15.02 15.49
CA ALA A 140 11.10 14.30 14.73
C ALA A 140 9.83 15.14 14.65
N MET A 141 8.98 14.84 13.67
CA MET A 141 7.65 15.39 13.53
C MET A 141 6.67 14.27 13.31
N TYR A 142 5.60 14.25 14.10
CA TYR A 142 4.42 13.46 13.78
C TYR A 142 3.35 14.37 13.19
N SER A 143 3.01 14.13 11.94
CA SER A 143 1.92 14.82 11.26
C SER A 143 0.62 14.04 11.44
N GLN A 144 -0.43 14.69 11.91
CA GLN A 144 -1.76 14.12 12.11
C GLN A 144 -2.77 14.93 11.30
N LEU A 145 -3.50 14.28 10.42
CA LEU A 145 -4.51 14.88 9.55
C LEU A 145 -5.78 14.01 9.58
N HIS A 146 -6.93 14.64 9.46
CA HIS A 146 -8.18 13.89 9.33
C HIS A 146 -8.37 13.43 7.87
N HIS A 147 -8.78 12.18 7.67
CA HIS A 147 -8.93 11.59 6.34
C HIS A 147 -9.98 12.30 5.46
N ALA A 148 -10.97 12.95 6.06
CA ALA A 148 -11.92 13.80 5.34
C ALA A 148 -11.25 15.02 4.67
N ALA A 149 -10.10 15.48 5.18
CA ALA A 149 -9.40 16.65 4.64
C ALA A 149 -8.37 16.29 3.56
N VAL A 150 -7.80 15.07 3.60
CA VAL A 150 -6.74 14.62 2.70
C VAL A 150 -6.85 13.11 2.46
N ASP A 151 -6.75 12.70 1.20
CA ASP A 151 -6.46 11.32 0.82
C ASP A 151 -4.94 11.11 0.62
N GLY A 152 -4.52 9.91 0.26
CA GLY A 152 -3.10 9.61 0.04
C GLY A 152 -2.43 10.49 -1.01
N GLN A 153 -3.12 10.87 -2.09
CA GLN A 153 -2.58 11.76 -3.12
C GLN A 153 -2.57 13.23 -2.65
N ALA A 154 -3.63 13.67 -1.98
CA ALA A 154 -3.68 15.00 -1.39
C ALA A 154 -2.62 15.15 -0.27
N ALA A 155 -2.32 14.09 0.48
CA ALA A 155 -1.22 14.08 1.47
C ALA A 155 0.15 14.25 0.79
N VAL A 156 0.38 13.60 -0.34
CA VAL A 156 1.60 13.80 -1.14
C VAL A 156 1.68 15.22 -1.69
N ALA A 157 0.58 15.76 -2.22
CA ALA A 157 0.52 17.15 -2.70
C ALA A 157 0.78 18.15 -1.56
N LEU A 158 0.22 17.90 -0.37
CA LEU A 158 0.47 18.69 0.84
C LEU A 158 1.95 18.63 1.22
N ALA A 159 2.55 17.45 1.27
CA ALA A 159 3.97 17.28 1.57
C ALA A 159 4.84 18.04 0.57
N ASN A 160 4.56 17.96 -0.73
CA ASN A 160 5.26 18.72 -1.77
C ASN A 160 5.08 20.24 -1.63
N ALA A 161 3.99 20.69 -1.07
CA ALA A 161 3.74 22.11 -0.83
C ALA A 161 4.51 22.65 0.39
N ILE A 162 4.63 21.86 1.46
CA ILE A 162 5.27 22.28 2.71
C ILE A 162 6.75 21.89 2.82
N LEU A 163 7.22 20.90 2.07
CA LEU A 163 8.63 20.47 2.07
C LEU A 163 9.39 21.06 0.88
N ASP A 164 10.67 21.22 1.04
CA ASP A 164 11.59 21.71 0.01
C ASP A 164 12.52 20.62 -0.50
N LEU A 165 13.08 20.81 -1.69
CA LEU A 165 14.07 19.90 -2.31
C LEU A 165 15.50 20.23 -1.87
N THR A 166 15.71 21.41 -1.28
CA THR A 166 17.01 21.91 -0.79
C THR A 166 16.88 22.38 0.65
N PRO A 167 18.01 22.49 1.39
CA PRO A 167 17.99 23.07 2.74
C PRO A 167 17.49 24.52 2.76
N GLU A 168 17.73 25.27 1.69
CA GLU A 168 17.23 26.64 1.54
C GLU A 168 15.75 26.60 1.16
N PRO A 169 14.87 27.25 1.96
CA PRO A 169 13.46 27.31 1.67
C PRO A 169 13.19 28.04 0.34
N ARG A 170 12.42 27.39 -0.54
CA ARG A 170 12.02 28.03 -1.80
C ARG A 170 11.18 29.28 -1.54
N ALA A 171 11.35 30.29 -2.39
CA ALA A 171 10.50 31.47 -2.41
C ALA A 171 9.06 31.06 -2.84
N ILE A 172 8.06 31.61 -2.16
CA ILE A 172 6.65 31.39 -2.49
C ILE A 172 6.17 32.60 -3.29
N GLU A 173 5.94 32.39 -4.58
CA GLU A 173 5.27 33.37 -5.42
C GLU A 173 3.77 33.34 -5.11
N LEU A 174 3.29 34.35 -4.41
CA LEU A 174 1.87 34.55 -4.19
C LEU A 174 1.26 35.11 -5.48
N LYS A 175 0.71 34.26 -6.34
CA LYS A 175 -0.18 34.74 -7.40
C LYS A 175 -1.34 35.46 -6.72
N ALA A 176 -1.57 36.73 -7.07
CA ALA A 176 -2.70 37.49 -6.58
C ALA A 176 -3.99 36.74 -6.95
N SER A 177 -4.53 36.01 -5.99
CA SER A 177 -5.83 35.38 -6.17
C SER A 177 -6.88 36.50 -6.19
N PRO A 178 -7.85 36.49 -7.13
CA PRO A 178 -8.98 37.41 -7.06
C PRO A 178 -9.57 37.30 -5.66
N ARG A 179 -9.77 38.45 -4.99
CA ARG A 179 -10.43 38.48 -3.67
C ARG A 179 -11.73 37.72 -3.78
N GLU A 180 -11.78 36.48 -3.27
CA GLU A 180 -13.03 35.76 -3.10
C GLU A 180 -13.92 36.64 -2.18
N LYS A 181 -15.05 37.05 -2.72
CA LYS A 181 -16.07 37.78 -1.94
C LYS A 181 -16.40 36.92 -0.73
N LYS A 182 -16.21 37.46 0.48
CA LYS A 182 -16.62 36.82 1.73
C LYS A 182 -18.12 36.55 1.63
N PHE A 183 -18.46 35.33 1.25
CA PHE A 183 -19.84 34.91 1.05
C PHE A 183 -20.44 34.65 2.43
N ARG A 184 -21.33 35.54 2.90
CA ARG A 184 -22.16 35.32 4.09
C ARG A 184 -23.53 34.84 3.61
N LEU A 185 -23.73 33.52 3.56
CA LEU A 185 -25.07 32.97 3.41
C LEU A 185 -25.86 33.28 4.67
N SER A 186 -27.05 33.81 4.49
CA SER A 186 -28.02 33.89 5.59
C SER A 186 -28.46 32.49 5.99
N MET A 187 -28.89 32.31 7.24
CA MET A 187 -29.35 30.99 7.70
C MET A 187 -30.53 30.47 6.84
N GLY A 188 -31.37 31.36 6.31
CA GLY A 188 -32.47 31.00 5.42
C GLY A 188 -32.00 30.52 4.02
N GLU A 189 -30.97 31.14 3.46
CA GLU A 189 -30.38 30.70 2.17
C GLU A 189 -29.64 29.37 2.32
N SER A 190 -28.96 29.15 3.44
CA SER A 190 -28.30 27.89 3.78
C SER A 190 -29.31 26.76 3.93
N LEU A 191 -30.42 27.02 4.60
CA LEU A 191 -31.49 26.03 4.80
C LEU A 191 -32.24 25.73 3.48
N ARG A 192 -32.52 26.76 2.65
CA ARG A 192 -33.09 26.54 1.30
C ARG A 192 -32.16 25.72 0.40
N GLY A 193 -30.85 26.01 0.41
CA GLY A 193 -29.87 25.25 -0.35
C GLY A 193 -29.77 23.79 0.11
N ALA A 194 -29.79 23.57 1.44
CA ALA A 194 -29.78 22.21 2.01
C ALA A 194 -31.06 21.43 1.67
N LEU A 195 -32.24 22.05 1.80
CA LEU A 195 -33.50 21.42 1.42
C LEU A 195 -33.57 21.12 -0.09
N ALA A 196 -33.18 22.07 -0.94
CA ALA A 196 -33.15 21.85 -2.40
C ALA A 196 -32.21 20.71 -2.80
N SER A 197 -31.02 20.63 -2.19
CA SER A 197 -30.07 19.55 -2.46
C SER A 197 -30.59 18.19 -1.97
N GLN A 198 -31.28 18.13 -0.82
CA GLN A 198 -31.90 16.91 -0.31
C GLN A 198 -33.06 16.45 -1.21
N PHE A 199 -33.94 17.37 -1.63
CA PHE A 199 -35.02 17.03 -2.57
C PHE A 199 -34.46 16.54 -3.91
N GLN A 200 -33.41 17.15 -4.43
CA GLN A 200 -32.75 16.72 -5.65
C GLN A 200 -32.08 15.36 -5.50
N GLN A 201 -31.41 15.11 -4.36
CA GLN A 201 -30.84 13.80 -4.04
C GLN A 201 -31.90 12.72 -3.87
N VAL A 202 -32.96 12.98 -3.14
CA VAL A 202 -34.08 12.02 -2.98
C VAL A 202 -34.77 11.77 -4.32
N ALA A 203 -35.00 12.81 -5.14
CA ALA A 203 -35.57 12.68 -6.47
C ALA A 203 -34.67 11.86 -7.40
N ASN A 204 -33.34 12.07 -7.35
CA ASN A 204 -32.38 11.28 -8.12
C ASN A 204 -32.33 9.82 -7.63
N ILE A 205 -32.33 9.59 -6.31
CA ILE A 205 -32.40 8.23 -5.72
C ILE A 205 -33.67 7.52 -6.15
N VAL A 206 -34.82 8.18 -6.06
CA VAL A 206 -36.11 7.58 -6.47
C VAL A 206 -36.13 7.33 -7.98
N LYS A 207 -35.54 8.22 -8.79
CA LYS A 207 -35.47 8.09 -10.23
C LYS A 207 -34.50 7.00 -10.70
N GLU A 208 -33.39 6.80 -9.97
CA GLU A 208 -32.36 5.81 -10.28
C GLU A 208 -32.53 4.49 -9.51
N LEU A 209 -33.47 4.43 -8.53
CA LEU A 209 -33.72 3.24 -7.74
C LEU A 209 -34.08 2.00 -8.58
N PRO A 210 -34.94 2.10 -9.63
CA PRO A 210 -35.23 0.97 -10.50
C PRO A 210 -34.01 0.45 -11.24
N ASP A 211 -33.16 1.36 -11.78
CA ASP A 211 -31.95 1.00 -12.51
C ASP A 211 -30.85 0.50 -11.57
N THR A 212 -30.77 1.06 -10.35
CA THR A 212 -29.79 0.65 -9.34
C THR A 212 -30.16 -0.71 -8.75
N LEU A 213 -31.44 -0.99 -8.50
CA LEU A 213 -31.91 -2.31 -8.08
C LEU A 213 -31.77 -3.34 -9.20
N GLY A 214 -32.02 -2.95 -10.46
CA GLY A 214 -31.79 -3.79 -11.63
C GLY A 214 -30.31 -4.10 -11.84
N THR A 215 -29.42 -3.11 -11.71
CA THR A 215 -27.98 -3.30 -11.83
C THR A 215 -27.37 -4.00 -10.62
N LEU A 216 -27.80 -3.72 -9.39
CA LEU A 216 -27.37 -4.46 -8.19
C LEU A 216 -27.92 -5.90 -8.20
N GLY A 217 -29.17 -6.12 -8.63
CA GLY A 217 -29.75 -7.45 -8.83
C GLY A 217 -29.04 -8.19 -9.96
N GLY A 218 -28.75 -7.53 -11.08
CA GLY A 218 -27.98 -8.06 -12.20
C GLY A 218 -26.51 -8.29 -11.87
N ALA A 219 -25.87 -7.37 -11.16
CA ALA A 219 -24.48 -7.51 -10.71
C ALA A 219 -24.34 -8.57 -9.60
N ALA A 220 -25.27 -8.62 -8.64
CA ALA A 220 -25.32 -9.69 -7.63
C ALA A 220 -25.69 -11.04 -8.27
N GLY A 221 -26.66 -11.08 -9.17
CA GLY A 221 -27.01 -12.27 -9.94
C GLY A 221 -25.90 -12.71 -10.89
N GLY A 222 -25.27 -11.77 -11.60
CA GLY A 222 -24.11 -12.02 -12.48
C GLY A 222 -22.87 -12.45 -11.72
N ALA A 223 -22.60 -11.84 -10.56
CA ALA A 223 -21.51 -12.27 -9.66
C ALA A 223 -21.82 -13.66 -9.07
N LEU A 224 -23.05 -13.93 -8.66
CA LEU A 224 -23.46 -15.27 -8.20
C LEU A 224 -23.40 -16.29 -9.33
N GLN A 225 -23.89 -15.94 -10.52
CA GLN A 225 -23.92 -16.82 -11.70
C GLN A 225 -22.52 -17.05 -12.28
N SER A 226 -21.63 -16.03 -12.31
CA SER A 226 -20.23 -16.21 -12.69
C SER A 226 -19.44 -16.99 -11.63
N THR A 227 -19.78 -16.86 -10.35
CA THR A 227 -19.18 -17.66 -9.27
C THR A 227 -19.63 -19.11 -9.34
N LEU A 228 -20.92 -19.37 -9.64
CA LEU A 228 -21.45 -20.71 -9.84
C LEU A 228 -20.97 -21.34 -11.16
N ALA A 229 -20.94 -20.58 -12.25
CA ALA A 229 -20.44 -21.05 -13.54
C ALA A 229 -18.93 -21.33 -13.53
N ASN A 230 -18.13 -20.47 -12.89
CA ASN A 230 -16.70 -20.72 -12.74
C ASN A 230 -16.38 -21.87 -11.77
N SER A 231 -17.22 -22.12 -10.77
CA SER A 231 -17.05 -23.30 -9.90
C SER A 231 -17.52 -24.61 -10.58
N ALA A 232 -18.46 -24.54 -11.53
CA ALA A 232 -18.96 -25.71 -12.28
C ALA A 232 -18.11 -26.05 -13.51
N LEU A 233 -17.50 -25.04 -14.19
CA LEU A 233 -16.65 -25.24 -15.37
C LEU A 233 -15.20 -25.59 -15.03
N LEU A 234 -14.74 -25.27 -13.83
CA LEU A 234 -13.40 -25.59 -13.33
C LEU A 234 -13.47 -26.74 -12.33
N GLY A 235 -14.02 -27.89 -12.73
CA GLY A 235 -13.92 -29.17 -12.01
C GLY A 235 -12.49 -29.58 -11.61
N GLY A 236 -11.60 -28.61 -11.45
CA GLY A 236 -10.23 -28.71 -11.01
C GLY A 236 -10.06 -28.13 -9.61
N LYS A 237 -9.53 -28.92 -8.71
CA LYS A 237 -9.02 -28.54 -7.38
C LYS A 237 -8.03 -27.37 -7.46
N GLY A 238 -8.47 -26.12 -7.57
CA GLY A 238 -7.53 -25.01 -7.64
C GLY A 238 -8.06 -23.63 -8.01
N GLY A 239 -9.35 -23.42 -8.18
CA GLY A 239 -9.93 -22.12 -8.44
C GLY A 239 -9.91 -21.24 -7.19
N SER A 240 -8.96 -20.29 -7.11
CA SER A 240 -8.90 -19.26 -6.07
C SER A 240 -10.02 -18.24 -6.29
N GLY A 241 -11.23 -18.58 -5.84
CA GLY A 241 -12.33 -17.64 -5.77
C GLY A 241 -12.00 -16.52 -4.76
N ASN A 242 -11.80 -15.31 -5.23
CA ASN A 242 -11.53 -14.11 -4.42
C ASN A 242 -12.69 -13.67 -3.51
N LEU A 243 -13.75 -14.47 -3.38
CA LEU A 243 -14.88 -14.26 -2.46
C LEU A 243 -14.85 -15.18 -1.24
N ALA A 244 -13.73 -15.86 -0.98
CA ALA A 244 -13.59 -16.62 0.25
C ALA A 244 -13.51 -15.66 1.43
N LEU A 245 -14.44 -15.78 2.38
CA LEU A 245 -14.40 -15.05 3.65
C LEU A 245 -13.04 -15.25 4.33
N ALA A 246 -12.50 -14.16 4.86
CA ALA A 246 -11.25 -14.18 5.57
C ALA A 246 -11.32 -15.08 6.81
N PRO A 247 -10.28 -15.86 7.13
CA PRO A 247 -10.26 -16.67 8.33
C PRO A 247 -10.20 -15.76 9.57
N LYS A 248 -10.76 -16.23 10.69
CA LYS A 248 -10.69 -15.48 11.95
C LYS A 248 -9.23 -15.46 12.47
N THR A 249 -8.78 -14.27 12.90
CA THR A 249 -7.46 -14.05 13.50
C THR A 249 -7.58 -13.19 14.77
N PRO A 250 -6.54 -13.06 15.58
CA PRO A 250 -6.52 -12.12 16.71
C PRO A 250 -6.74 -10.65 16.33
N PHE A 251 -6.56 -10.27 15.05
CA PHE A 251 -6.79 -8.92 14.55
C PHE A 251 -8.25 -8.63 14.17
N ASN A 252 -9.09 -9.67 14.07
CA ASN A 252 -10.48 -9.52 13.66
C ASN A 252 -11.39 -9.39 14.87
N VAL A 253 -11.22 -8.28 15.57
CA VAL A 253 -11.91 -7.94 16.82
C VAL A 253 -12.49 -6.53 16.75
N SER A 254 -13.38 -6.22 17.68
CA SER A 254 -13.78 -4.84 17.94
C SER A 254 -12.60 -4.10 18.55
N ILE A 255 -12.20 -2.97 17.94
CA ILE A 255 -11.05 -2.18 18.39
C ILE A 255 -11.40 -1.32 19.61
N THR A 256 -10.38 -0.96 20.36
CA THR A 256 -10.41 -0.06 21.52
C THR A 256 -9.83 1.32 21.16
N PRO A 257 -9.93 2.34 22.03
CA PRO A 257 -9.26 3.62 21.80
C PRO A 257 -7.73 3.52 21.78
N GLY A 258 -7.14 2.53 22.45
CA GLY A 258 -5.69 2.37 22.54
C GLY A 258 -5.04 1.98 21.21
N ARG A 259 -3.89 2.60 20.91
CA ARG A 259 -3.08 2.28 19.72
C ARG A 259 -1.71 1.78 20.11
N ALA A 260 -1.17 0.89 19.29
CA ALA A 260 0.23 0.51 19.26
C ALA A 260 0.79 0.86 17.89
N PHE A 261 2.00 1.37 17.84
CA PHE A 261 2.67 1.77 16.60
C PHE A 261 4.10 1.22 16.59
N ALA A 262 4.54 0.74 15.45
CA ALA A 262 5.93 0.40 15.18
C ALA A 262 6.28 0.78 13.74
N ALA A 263 7.56 1.05 13.51
CA ALA A 263 8.08 1.45 12.23
C ALA A 263 9.35 0.68 11.86
N VAL A 264 9.57 0.46 10.58
CA VAL A 264 10.79 -0.15 10.03
C VAL A 264 11.05 0.33 8.63
N SER A 265 12.31 0.48 8.26
CA SER A 265 12.74 0.84 6.90
C SER A 265 13.45 -0.36 6.25
N LEU A 266 13.09 -0.65 5.01
CA LEU A 266 13.75 -1.67 4.19
C LEU A 266 14.39 -1.01 2.96
N PRO A 267 15.54 -1.50 2.45
CA PRO A 267 16.22 -0.93 1.29
C PRO A 267 15.42 -1.21 0.00
N LEU A 268 14.91 -0.15 -0.62
CA LEU A 268 14.07 -0.22 -1.82
C LEU A 268 14.81 -0.84 -3.01
N ALA A 269 16.11 -0.53 -3.16
CA ALA A 269 16.91 -1.02 -4.28
C ALA A 269 17.04 -2.55 -4.25
N GLU A 270 17.27 -3.11 -3.07
CA GLU A 270 17.38 -4.57 -2.89
C GLU A 270 16.06 -5.27 -3.14
N LEU A 271 14.94 -4.72 -2.58
CA LEU A 271 13.61 -5.27 -2.85
C LEU A 271 13.24 -5.25 -4.33
N LYS A 272 13.63 -4.18 -5.05
CA LYS A 272 13.46 -4.10 -6.51
C LYS A 272 14.31 -5.13 -7.25
N ALA A 273 15.56 -5.34 -6.83
CA ALA A 273 16.45 -6.32 -7.43
C ALA A 273 15.93 -7.75 -7.26
N ILE A 274 15.53 -8.11 -6.02
CA ILE A 274 14.90 -9.40 -5.72
C ILE A 274 13.62 -9.58 -6.54
N GLY A 275 12.74 -8.55 -6.54
CA GLY A 275 11.51 -8.58 -7.31
C GLY A 275 11.75 -8.81 -8.80
N LYS A 276 12.71 -8.10 -9.40
CA LYS A 276 13.08 -8.26 -10.81
C LYS A 276 13.59 -9.67 -11.11
N ALA A 277 14.40 -10.25 -10.23
CA ALA A 277 14.92 -11.61 -10.37
C ALA A 277 13.79 -12.67 -10.38
N HIS A 278 12.66 -12.40 -9.73
CA HIS A 278 11.52 -13.30 -9.62
C HIS A 278 10.30 -12.85 -10.45
N ASP A 279 10.45 -11.95 -11.43
CA ASP A 279 9.35 -11.36 -12.21
C ASP A 279 8.22 -10.77 -11.34
N ALA A 280 8.53 -10.24 -10.19
CA ALA A 280 7.58 -9.67 -9.24
C ALA A 280 7.66 -8.15 -9.23
N THR A 281 6.51 -7.49 -9.09
CA THR A 281 6.46 -6.04 -8.89
C THR A 281 6.84 -5.67 -7.46
N ILE A 282 7.18 -4.39 -7.22
CA ILE A 282 7.44 -3.93 -5.85
C ILE A 282 6.23 -4.13 -4.93
N ASN A 283 5.02 -4.02 -5.46
CA ASN A 283 3.82 -4.29 -4.69
C ASN A 283 3.69 -5.78 -4.30
N ASP A 284 4.05 -6.70 -5.20
CA ASP A 284 4.09 -8.13 -4.89
C ASP A 284 5.14 -8.44 -3.82
N MET A 285 6.28 -7.75 -3.86
CA MET A 285 7.34 -7.87 -2.85
C MET A 285 6.90 -7.35 -1.48
N VAL A 286 6.21 -6.21 -1.42
CA VAL A 286 5.61 -5.70 -0.18
C VAL A 286 4.62 -6.72 0.40
N MET A 287 3.71 -7.26 -0.44
CA MET A 287 2.77 -8.30 -0.02
C MET A 287 3.49 -9.57 0.47
N MET A 288 4.58 -9.96 -0.17
CA MET A 288 5.36 -11.13 0.22
C MET A 288 6.08 -10.93 1.55
N VAL A 289 6.70 -9.76 1.79
CA VAL A 289 7.29 -9.40 3.10
C VAL A 289 6.23 -9.47 4.18
N VAL A 290 5.08 -8.80 3.98
CA VAL A 290 3.99 -8.77 4.95
C VAL A 290 3.40 -10.16 5.18
N SER A 291 3.19 -10.95 4.13
CA SER A 291 2.71 -12.34 4.23
C SER A 291 3.65 -13.19 5.08
N THR A 292 4.95 -13.09 4.83
CA THR A 292 5.97 -13.83 5.59
C THR A 292 6.01 -13.39 7.05
N ALA A 293 5.97 -12.07 7.30
CA ALA A 293 5.92 -11.51 8.66
C ALA A 293 4.67 -11.97 9.43
N LEU A 294 3.49 -11.93 8.79
CA LEU A 294 2.24 -12.42 9.39
C LEU A 294 2.28 -13.91 9.71
N ARG A 295 2.82 -14.73 8.80
CA ARG A 295 3.02 -16.16 9.07
C ARG A 295 3.90 -16.38 10.29
N ARG A 296 5.04 -15.68 10.36
CA ARG A 296 6.00 -15.77 11.48
C ARG A 296 5.36 -15.31 12.79
N TYR A 297 4.70 -14.14 12.77
CA TYR A 297 4.06 -13.56 13.94
C TYR A 297 2.93 -14.43 14.49
N LEU A 298 2.01 -14.88 13.63
CA LEU A 298 0.89 -15.75 14.02
C LEU A 298 1.33 -17.17 14.34
N GLY A 299 2.34 -17.70 13.65
CA GLY A 299 2.90 -19.02 13.90
C GLY A 299 3.50 -19.14 15.29
N LYS A 300 4.28 -18.13 15.74
CA LYS A 300 4.83 -18.07 17.11
C LYS A 300 3.74 -18.06 18.20
N ARG A 301 2.51 -17.67 17.87
CA ARG A 301 1.35 -17.60 18.78
C ARG A 301 0.36 -18.74 18.59
N HIS A 302 0.69 -19.73 17.77
CA HIS A 302 -0.22 -20.84 17.41
C HIS A 302 -1.58 -20.37 16.87
N ALA A 303 -1.59 -19.17 16.26
CA ALA A 303 -2.80 -18.50 15.74
C ALA A 303 -2.84 -18.39 14.21
N LEU A 304 -1.93 -19.07 13.50
CA LEU A 304 -1.89 -19.07 12.04
C LEU A 304 -3.02 -19.94 11.47
N PRO A 305 -3.97 -19.36 10.72
CA PRO A 305 -5.07 -20.12 10.13
C PRO A 305 -4.59 -21.07 9.04
N LYS A 306 -5.32 -22.16 8.83
CA LYS A 306 -5.12 -23.09 7.70
C LYS A 306 -5.52 -22.48 6.33
N LYS A 307 -6.39 -21.45 6.33
CA LYS A 307 -6.76 -20.67 5.12
C LYS A 307 -5.86 -19.44 5.01
N SER A 308 -5.71 -18.94 3.76
CA SER A 308 -4.96 -17.70 3.52
C SER A 308 -5.60 -16.52 4.23
N LEU A 309 -4.79 -15.62 4.77
CA LEU A 309 -5.22 -14.29 5.16
C LEU A 309 -5.53 -13.47 3.91
N ILE A 310 -6.51 -12.58 4.06
CA ILE A 310 -6.94 -11.63 3.03
C ILE A 310 -6.52 -10.23 3.45
N ALA A 311 -5.85 -9.53 2.56
CA ALA A 311 -5.55 -8.11 2.72
C ALA A 311 -6.59 -7.25 2.01
N ALA A 312 -7.05 -6.20 2.68
CA ALA A 312 -7.76 -5.08 2.08
C ALA A 312 -6.71 -4.08 1.57
N VAL A 313 -6.69 -3.84 0.25
CA VAL A 313 -5.70 -3.00 -0.42
C VAL A 313 -6.41 -1.83 -1.09
N PRO A 314 -6.16 -0.57 -0.66
CA PRO A 314 -6.68 0.60 -1.34
C PRO A 314 -6.10 0.74 -2.75
N ILE A 315 -6.95 1.07 -3.71
CA ILE A 315 -6.55 1.31 -5.09
C ILE A 315 -7.09 2.66 -5.51
N SER A 316 -6.22 3.50 -6.05
CA SER A 316 -6.63 4.77 -6.61
C SER A 316 -7.43 4.56 -7.89
N LEU A 317 -8.62 5.15 -7.96
CA LEU A 317 -9.46 5.20 -9.17
C LEU A 317 -9.13 6.42 -10.04
N ARG A 318 -8.24 7.31 -9.61
CA ARG A 318 -7.85 8.53 -10.32
C ARG A 318 -7.29 8.22 -11.70
N LYS A 319 -7.66 9.05 -12.67
CA LYS A 319 -7.01 9.06 -14.00
C LYS A 319 -5.65 9.76 -13.88
N THR A 320 -4.72 9.39 -14.74
CA THR A 320 -3.42 10.09 -14.85
C THR A 320 -3.66 11.56 -15.14
N GLY A 321 -3.11 12.47 -14.30
CA GLY A 321 -3.29 13.92 -14.42
C GLY A 321 -4.47 14.51 -13.66
N ASP A 322 -5.27 13.71 -12.96
CA ASP A 322 -6.34 14.22 -12.08
C ASP A 322 -5.75 14.83 -10.80
N THR A 323 -5.97 16.14 -10.62
CA THR A 323 -5.49 16.93 -9.47
C THR A 323 -6.60 17.29 -8.48
N THR A 324 -7.79 16.70 -8.61
CA THR A 324 -8.89 16.96 -7.66
C THR A 324 -8.51 16.51 -6.25
N SER A 325 -8.98 17.23 -5.23
CA SER A 325 -8.65 16.95 -3.83
C SER A 325 -9.63 15.98 -3.14
N ASP A 326 -10.55 15.39 -3.90
CA ASP A 326 -11.58 14.51 -3.35
C ASP A 326 -11.06 13.07 -3.26
N ASN A 327 -11.49 12.32 -2.23
CA ASN A 327 -11.13 10.92 -2.09
C ASN A 327 -11.67 10.08 -3.25
N GLN A 328 -10.78 9.41 -3.99
CA GLN A 328 -11.12 8.53 -5.12
C GLN A 328 -10.36 7.20 -4.96
N ALA A 329 -10.74 6.43 -3.97
CA ALA A 329 -10.16 5.13 -3.71
C ALA A 329 -11.23 4.05 -3.67
N SER A 330 -10.92 2.88 -4.20
CA SER A 330 -11.67 1.65 -4.01
C SER A 330 -10.85 0.66 -3.19
N MET A 331 -11.52 -0.31 -2.57
CA MET A 331 -10.86 -1.36 -1.80
C MET A 331 -10.87 -2.65 -2.60
N SER A 332 -9.72 -3.27 -2.75
CA SER A 332 -9.58 -4.61 -3.30
C SER A 332 -9.16 -5.61 -2.26
N LEU A 333 -9.54 -6.87 -2.45
CA LEU A 333 -9.20 -7.99 -1.57
C LEU A 333 -8.14 -8.86 -2.23
N ILE A 334 -7.03 -9.09 -1.55
CA ILE A 334 -5.91 -9.88 -2.06
C ILE A 334 -5.60 -11.01 -1.09
N SER A 335 -5.55 -12.25 -1.60
CA SER A 335 -5.08 -13.41 -0.84
C SER A 335 -3.56 -13.35 -0.68
N LEU A 336 -3.10 -13.36 0.57
CA LEU A 336 -1.67 -13.26 0.92
C LEU A 336 -0.92 -14.60 0.84
N GLY A 337 -1.60 -15.73 0.56
CA GLY A 337 -0.95 -17.04 0.49
C GLY A 337 -0.37 -17.51 1.83
N THR A 338 -0.81 -16.96 2.96
CA THR A 338 -0.22 -17.26 4.28
C THR A 338 -0.33 -18.73 4.71
N HIS A 339 -1.20 -19.53 4.13
CA HIS A 339 -1.29 -20.97 4.34
C HIS A 339 -0.16 -21.75 3.62
N ILE A 340 0.50 -21.14 2.62
CA ILE A 340 1.57 -21.76 1.84
C ILE A 340 2.88 -21.59 2.59
N ALA A 341 3.50 -22.68 3.00
CA ALA A 341 4.78 -22.64 3.74
C ALA A 341 5.96 -22.29 2.83
N ASP A 342 6.00 -22.87 1.65
CA ASP A 342 7.07 -22.65 0.66
C ASP A 342 7.05 -21.18 0.16
N PRO A 343 8.16 -20.44 0.29
CA PRO A 343 8.20 -19.03 -0.06
C PRO A 343 8.06 -18.78 -1.56
N MET A 344 8.58 -19.66 -2.43
CA MET A 344 8.49 -19.50 -3.89
C MET A 344 7.06 -19.74 -4.37
N LYS A 345 6.39 -20.77 -3.86
CA LYS A 345 4.97 -21.04 -4.15
C LYS A 345 4.07 -19.91 -3.61
N ARG A 346 4.42 -19.33 -2.46
CA ARG A 346 3.69 -18.21 -1.88
C ARG A 346 3.86 -16.94 -2.73
N LEU A 347 5.07 -16.64 -3.21
CA LEU A 347 5.31 -15.53 -4.12
C LEU A 347 4.54 -15.70 -5.43
N ALA A 348 4.55 -16.89 -6.02
CA ALA A 348 3.77 -17.20 -7.22
C ALA A 348 2.26 -17.00 -6.99
N HIS A 349 1.75 -17.42 -5.83
CA HIS A 349 0.35 -17.20 -5.43
C HIS A 349 0.01 -15.71 -5.33
N ILE A 350 0.85 -14.91 -4.68
CA ILE A 350 0.66 -13.45 -4.53
C ILE A 350 0.67 -12.76 -5.91
N ARG A 351 1.61 -13.11 -6.79
CA ARG A 351 1.66 -12.57 -8.15
C ARG A 351 0.37 -12.90 -8.94
N ALA A 352 -0.11 -14.13 -8.85
CA ALA A 352 -1.35 -14.54 -9.49
C ALA A 352 -2.57 -13.78 -8.94
N ALA A 353 -2.67 -13.62 -7.61
CA ALA A 353 -3.73 -12.86 -6.95
C ALA A 353 -3.71 -11.37 -7.34
N SER A 354 -2.53 -10.76 -7.39
CA SER A 354 -2.35 -9.36 -7.82
C SER A 354 -2.73 -9.16 -9.30
N ALA A 355 -2.37 -10.11 -10.16
CA ALA A 355 -2.70 -10.07 -11.58
C ALA A 355 -4.22 -10.21 -11.82
N ALA A 356 -4.87 -11.15 -11.12
CA ALA A 356 -6.31 -11.34 -11.16
C ALA A 356 -7.07 -10.10 -10.69
N MET A 357 -6.60 -9.45 -9.62
CA MET A 357 -7.16 -8.18 -9.15
C MET A 357 -7.09 -7.10 -10.22
N LYS A 358 -5.93 -6.91 -10.87
CA LYS A 358 -5.76 -5.89 -11.92
C LYS A 358 -6.67 -6.13 -13.13
N SER A 359 -6.87 -7.39 -13.53
CA SER A 359 -7.77 -7.73 -14.63
C SER A 359 -9.24 -7.43 -14.30
N THR A 360 -9.67 -7.72 -13.07
CA THR A 360 -11.04 -7.44 -12.60
C THR A 360 -11.29 -5.92 -12.53
N LEU A 361 -10.33 -5.12 -12.09
CA LEU A 361 -10.45 -3.65 -12.05
C LEU A 361 -10.58 -3.03 -13.44
N GLY A 362 -9.93 -3.60 -14.46
CA GLY A 362 -10.07 -3.15 -15.85
C GLY A 362 -11.51 -3.27 -16.38
N SER A 363 -12.24 -4.30 -15.96
CA SER A 363 -13.63 -4.52 -16.34
C SER A 363 -14.64 -3.80 -15.45
N VAL A 364 -14.32 -3.50 -14.19
CA VAL A 364 -15.24 -2.88 -13.21
C VAL A 364 -15.14 -1.36 -13.16
N LYS A 365 -14.04 -0.74 -13.66
CA LYS A 365 -13.91 0.72 -13.71
C LYS A 365 -15.04 1.46 -14.44
N SER A 366 -15.79 0.76 -15.29
CA SER A 366 -16.95 1.33 -16.01
C SER A 366 -18.28 1.20 -15.26
N ILE A 367 -18.32 0.50 -14.12
CA ILE A 367 -19.58 0.08 -13.47
C ILE A 367 -19.73 0.67 -12.05
N LEU A 368 -18.61 1.06 -11.39
CA LEU A 368 -18.70 1.63 -10.04
C LEU A 368 -19.08 3.12 -10.12
N PRO A 369 -20.25 3.52 -9.56
CA PRO A 369 -20.57 4.93 -9.41
C PRO A 369 -19.49 5.58 -8.53
N THR A 370 -18.88 6.66 -9.00
CA THR A 370 -17.95 7.49 -8.22
C THR A 370 -18.66 8.25 -7.09
N ASP A 371 -19.96 8.35 -7.18
CA ASP A 371 -20.81 8.95 -6.16
C ASP A 371 -21.61 7.86 -5.46
N PHE A 372 -21.12 7.42 -4.31
CA PHE A 372 -21.98 6.71 -3.37
C PHE A 372 -23.10 7.67 -2.98
N PRO A 373 -24.37 7.31 -3.22
CA PRO A 373 -25.47 8.13 -2.70
C PRO A 373 -25.27 8.25 -1.19
N SER A 374 -25.42 9.45 -0.65
CA SER A 374 -25.51 9.70 0.78
C SER A 374 -26.80 9.05 1.27
N LEU A 375 -26.73 7.72 1.49
CA LEU A 375 -27.83 6.92 1.99
C LEU A 375 -28.02 7.26 3.48
N GLY A 376 -28.85 8.23 3.76
CA GLY A 376 -29.32 8.51 5.10
C GLY A 376 -28.92 9.89 5.63
N LEU A 377 -29.59 10.25 6.70
CA LEU A 377 -29.28 11.46 7.45
C LEU A 377 -27.93 11.25 8.19
N PRO A 378 -27.02 12.23 8.20
CA PRO A 378 -25.70 12.13 8.83
C PRO A 378 -25.72 11.54 10.26
N TRP A 379 -26.69 11.97 11.08
CA TRP A 379 -26.83 11.49 12.46
C TRP A 379 -27.20 10.00 12.56
N LEU A 380 -27.88 9.44 11.55
CA LEU A 380 -28.21 8.00 11.53
C LEU A 380 -26.96 7.17 11.25
N MET A 381 -26.08 7.63 10.35
CA MET A 381 -24.80 6.97 10.06
C MET A 381 -23.89 6.99 11.29
N GLU A 382 -23.81 8.11 12.00
CA GLU A 382 -23.04 8.25 13.24
C GLU A 382 -23.58 7.32 14.35
N ALA A 383 -24.89 7.26 14.52
CA ALA A 383 -25.54 6.36 15.48
C ALA A 383 -25.31 4.87 15.13
N ALA A 384 -25.41 4.50 13.84
CA ALA A 384 -25.16 3.15 13.37
C ALA A 384 -23.69 2.74 13.58
N ALA A 385 -22.73 3.62 13.29
CA ALA A 385 -21.31 3.37 13.51
C ALA A 385 -20.99 3.16 15.00
N SER A 386 -21.55 4.00 15.87
CA SER A 386 -21.40 3.88 17.32
C SER A 386 -22.01 2.57 17.85
N LEU A 387 -23.19 2.19 17.37
CA LEU A 387 -23.85 0.95 17.78
C LEU A 387 -23.07 -0.28 17.30
N TYR A 388 -22.54 -0.25 16.06
CA TYR A 388 -21.72 -1.31 15.50
C TYR A 388 -20.50 -1.63 16.36
N GLY A 389 -19.79 -0.58 16.82
CA GLY A 389 -18.65 -0.74 17.72
C GLY A 389 -19.05 -1.26 19.11
N ARG A 390 -20.04 -0.64 19.75
CA ARG A 390 -20.50 -0.99 21.12
C ARG A 390 -21.06 -2.41 21.20
N ALA A 391 -21.81 -2.84 20.21
CA ALA A 391 -22.41 -4.18 20.18
C ALA A 391 -21.43 -5.30 19.82
N LYS A 392 -20.14 -4.98 19.58
CA LYS A 392 -19.10 -5.93 19.12
C LYS A 392 -19.54 -6.77 17.91
N VAL A 393 -20.29 -6.12 17.01
CA VAL A 393 -20.86 -6.79 15.82
C VAL A 393 -19.74 -7.35 14.95
N ALA A 394 -18.60 -6.65 14.87
CA ALA A 394 -17.44 -7.09 14.10
C ALA A 394 -16.89 -8.47 14.51
N GLU A 395 -17.10 -8.91 15.75
CA GLU A 395 -16.66 -10.23 16.21
C GLU A 395 -17.62 -11.36 15.81
N ARG A 396 -18.84 -11.01 15.45
CA ARG A 396 -19.94 -11.95 15.18
C ARG A 396 -20.20 -12.18 13.70
N ILE A 397 -19.84 -11.21 12.85
CA ILE A 397 -20.03 -11.31 11.40
C ILE A 397 -18.79 -11.92 10.73
N PRO A 398 -18.98 -12.63 9.60
CA PRO A 398 -17.86 -13.11 8.82
C PRO A 398 -17.01 -11.97 8.30
N GLN A 399 -15.69 -12.08 8.42
CA GLN A 399 -14.75 -11.04 8.00
C GLN A 399 -14.47 -11.14 6.51
N VAL A 400 -14.36 -10.00 5.85
CA VAL A 400 -13.97 -9.94 4.42
C VAL A 400 -12.45 -9.79 4.25
N ALA A 401 -11.77 -9.21 5.24
CA ALA A 401 -10.32 -9.05 5.26
C ALA A 401 -9.77 -9.19 6.69
N ASN A 402 -8.48 -9.50 6.79
CA ASN A 402 -7.79 -9.62 8.07
C ASN A 402 -6.98 -8.36 8.42
N VAL A 403 -6.36 -7.74 7.43
CA VAL A 403 -5.46 -6.59 7.59
C VAL A 403 -5.65 -5.62 6.44
N ALA A 404 -5.41 -4.33 6.69
CA ALA A 404 -5.26 -3.35 5.62
C ALA A 404 -3.78 -3.23 5.25
N ILE A 405 -3.48 -3.21 3.94
CA ILE A 405 -2.14 -2.98 3.42
C ILE A 405 -2.21 -1.89 2.37
N SER A 406 -1.52 -0.78 2.59
CA SER A 406 -1.44 0.34 1.65
C SER A 406 0.00 0.55 1.22
N ASN A 407 0.22 0.79 -0.07
CA ASN A 407 1.54 1.12 -0.61
C ASN A 407 1.43 2.42 -1.41
N VAL A 408 2.06 3.48 -0.91
CA VAL A 408 2.02 4.83 -1.47
C VAL A 408 3.40 5.18 -2.02
N PRO A 409 3.55 5.46 -3.32
CA PRO A 409 4.81 5.93 -3.85
C PRO A 409 5.15 7.32 -3.31
N GLY A 410 6.36 7.51 -2.85
CA GLY A 410 6.90 8.79 -2.37
C GLY A 410 8.13 9.24 -3.17
N PRO A 411 8.69 10.41 -2.87
CA PRO A 411 9.77 11.01 -3.61
C PRO A 411 11.08 10.22 -3.48
N PRO A 412 11.83 10.06 -4.58
CA PRO A 412 13.11 9.33 -4.56
C PRO A 412 14.27 10.17 -4.02
N MET A 413 14.06 11.48 -3.79
CA MET A 413 15.08 12.40 -3.30
C MET A 413 14.78 12.84 -1.86
N PRO A 414 15.82 13.25 -1.11
CA PRO A 414 15.64 13.84 0.22
C PRO A 414 14.81 15.12 0.17
N LEU A 415 13.94 15.30 1.17
CA LEU A 415 13.15 16.51 1.38
C LEU A 415 13.61 17.24 2.65
N TYR A 416 13.25 18.52 2.73
CA TYR A 416 13.66 19.40 3.82
C TYR A 416 12.46 20.13 4.40
N LEU A 417 12.42 20.27 5.72
CA LEU A 417 11.45 21.12 6.43
C LEU A 417 12.23 22.23 7.14
N ALA A 418 12.05 23.47 6.71
CA ALA A 418 12.74 24.62 7.32
C ALA A 418 14.24 24.37 7.50
N GLY A 419 14.92 23.86 6.49
CA GLY A 419 16.34 23.56 6.47
C GLY A 419 16.75 22.20 7.05
N ALA A 420 15.91 21.52 7.80
CA ALA A 420 16.18 20.18 8.34
C ALA A 420 15.94 19.10 7.29
N ARG A 421 16.93 18.21 7.08
CA ARG A 421 16.84 17.10 6.15
C ARG A 421 15.96 15.98 6.71
N MET A 422 14.93 15.57 6.00
CA MET A 422 14.13 14.41 6.36
C MET A 422 14.92 13.12 6.09
N LEU A 423 14.96 12.23 7.08
CA LEU A 423 15.65 10.94 7.02
C LEU A 423 14.71 9.79 6.73
N THR A 424 13.50 9.82 7.33
CA THR A 424 12.50 8.75 7.23
C THR A 424 11.09 9.34 7.10
N ASN A 425 10.18 8.53 6.57
CA ASN A 425 8.77 8.89 6.41
C ASN A 425 7.88 7.68 6.73
N TYR A 426 7.66 7.41 8.03
CA TYR A 426 6.84 6.28 8.49
C TYR A 426 5.36 6.64 8.54
N PRO A 427 4.54 6.14 7.60
CA PRO A 427 3.12 6.52 7.52
C PRO A 427 2.30 5.89 8.65
N THR A 428 1.22 6.58 9.03
CA THR A 428 0.17 6.07 9.91
C THR A 428 -1.18 6.16 9.21
N SER A 429 -2.08 5.24 9.52
CA SER A 429 -3.39 5.17 8.89
C SER A 429 -4.46 4.65 9.86
N ILE A 430 -5.66 4.43 9.35
CA ILE A 430 -6.85 4.07 10.10
C ILE A 430 -6.87 2.56 10.34
N ILE A 431 -7.25 2.14 11.55
CA ILE A 431 -7.77 0.79 11.83
C ILE A 431 -9.27 0.85 12.10
N VAL A 432 -9.97 -0.22 11.79
CA VAL A 432 -11.42 -0.29 11.92
C VAL A 432 -11.86 -1.54 12.68
N HIS A 433 -13.08 -1.54 13.21
CA HIS A 433 -13.65 -2.74 13.81
C HIS A 433 -13.61 -3.91 12.83
N GLY A 434 -13.06 -5.04 13.25
CA GLY A 434 -12.83 -6.22 12.42
C GLY A 434 -11.49 -6.26 11.70
N MET A 435 -10.71 -5.16 11.66
CA MET A 435 -9.35 -5.08 11.12
C MET A 435 -8.45 -4.22 12.04
N ALA A 436 -8.00 -4.81 13.13
CA ALA A 436 -7.23 -4.14 14.17
C ALA A 436 -5.74 -3.93 13.82
N LEU A 437 -5.31 -4.19 12.59
CA LEU A 437 -3.95 -3.95 12.08
C LEU A 437 -4.02 -3.31 10.71
N ASN A 438 -3.31 -2.18 10.56
CA ASN A 438 -3.07 -1.52 9.29
C ASN A 438 -1.55 -1.39 9.08
N ILE A 439 -1.11 -1.75 7.88
CA ILE A 439 0.28 -1.67 7.44
C ILE A 439 0.32 -0.72 6.25
N THR A 440 0.86 0.45 6.45
CA THR A 440 1.05 1.41 5.36
C THR A 440 2.54 1.51 5.03
N VAL A 441 2.85 1.48 3.76
CA VAL A 441 4.22 1.51 3.24
C VAL A 441 4.37 2.71 2.34
N GLN A 442 5.46 3.44 2.48
CA GLN A 442 5.80 4.56 1.60
C GLN A 442 7.25 4.49 1.17
N SER A 443 7.51 4.66 -0.13
CA SER A 443 8.89 4.79 -0.60
C SER A 443 9.40 6.20 -0.33
N TYR A 444 10.62 6.33 0.18
CA TYR A 444 11.25 7.61 0.44
C TYR A 444 12.78 7.51 0.34
N ALA A 445 13.41 8.38 -0.46
CA ALA A 445 14.87 8.55 -0.55
C ALA A 445 15.68 7.23 -0.59
N GLY A 446 15.19 6.22 -1.28
CA GLY A 446 15.85 4.92 -1.44
C GLY A 446 15.44 3.85 -0.42
N ALA A 447 14.57 4.17 0.52
CA ALA A 447 13.98 3.23 1.47
C ALA A 447 12.50 2.93 1.14
N LEU A 448 12.00 1.82 1.68
CA LEU A 448 10.58 1.56 1.89
C LEU A 448 10.32 1.64 3.39
N ASP A 449 9.62 2.68 3.79
CA ASP A 449 9.26 2.96 5.17
C ASP A 449 7.90 2.35 5.49
N PHE A 450 7.88 1.39 6.41
CA PHE A 450 6.69 0.70 6.90
C PHE A 450 6.23 1.35 8.19
N GLY A 451 4.98 1.78 8.23
CA GLY A 451 4.28 2.16 9.44
C GLY A 451 3.19 1.14 9.76
N MET A 452 3.23 0.60 10.95
CA MET A 452 2.29 -0.42 11.44
C MET A 452 1.52 0.15 12.62
N ILE A 453 0.22 0.40 12.42
CA ILE A 453 -0.69 0.85 13.47
C ILE A 453 -1.62 -0.30 13.83
N ALA A 454 -1.79 -0.56 15.10
CA ALA A 454 -2.64 -1.63 15.60
C ALA A 454 -3.47 -1.17 16.81
N ASP A 455 -4.53 -1.92 17.12
CA ASP A 455 -5.20 -1.83 18.41
C ASP A 455 -4.28 -2.38 19.51
N ALA A 456 -4.05 -1.59 20.55
CA ALA A 456 -3.11 -1.93 21.62
C ALA A 456 -3.50 -3.18 22.41
N LYS A 457 -4.80 -3.49 22.48
CA LYS A 457 -5.30 -4.70 23.16
C LYS A 457 -5.18 -5.94 22.29
N ALA A 458 -5.48 -5.81 20.97
CA ALA A 458 -5.39 -6.92 20.04
C ALA A 458 -3.93 -7.29 19.72
N MET A 459 -3.03 -6.29 19.72
CA MET A 459 -1.64 -6.44 19.31
C MET A 459 -0.70 -5.57 20.16
N PRO A 460 -0.53 -5.87 21.45
CA PRO A 460 0.29 -5.06 22.36
C PRO A 460 1.78 -5.09 21.99
N ASP A 461 2.23 -6.10 21.28
CA ASP A 461 3.60 -6.34 20.86
C ASP A 461 3.82 -6.08 19.35
N VAL A 462 3.24 -5.02 18.81
CA VAL A 462 3.40 -4.62 17.40
C VAL A 462 4.89 -4.50 17.01
N LYS A 463 5.79 -4.21 17.95
CA LYS A 463 7.25 -4.22 17.74
C LYS A 463 7.78 -5.59 17.34
N ALA A 464 7.23 -6.67 17.89
CA ALA A 464 7.60 -8.03 17.48
C ALA A 464 7.13 -8.33 16.04
N PHE A 465 6.05 -7.70 15.59
CA PHE A 465 5.64 -7.77 14.19
C PHE A 465 6.58 -6.97 13.27
N ALA A 466 7.03 -5.78 13.68
CA ALA A 466 8.03 -5.00 12.96
C ALA A 466 9.34 -5.80 12.78
N GLN A 467 9.82 -6.45 13.84
CA GLN A 467 10.98 -7.37 13.75
C GLN A 467 10.71 -8.55 12.80
N ALA A 468 9.48 -9.06 12.77
CA ALA A 468 9.12 -10.11 11.82
C ALA A 468 9.14 -9.61 10.37
N VAL A 469 8.90 -8.33 10.11
CA VAL A 469 9.04 -7.68 8.78
C VAL A 469 10.51 -7.63 8.37
N GLU A 470 11.42 -7.25 9.27
CA GLU A 470 12.87 -7.26 9.01
C GLU A 470 13.37 -8.67 8.70
N ILE A 471 13.02 -9.64 9.53
CA ILE A 471 13.41 -11.05 9.30
C ILE A 471 12.78 -11.59 8.00
N ALA A 472 11.55 -11.20 7.67
CA ALA A 472 10.92 -11.60 6.42
C ALA A 472 11.66 -11.05 5.19
N PHE A 473 12.24 -9.87 5.31
CA PHE A 473 13.09 -9.31 4.27
C PHE A 473 14.43 -10.09 4.14
N ASP A 474 15.04 -10.47 5.25
CA ASP A 474 16.24 -11.30 5.23
C ASP A 474 15.96 -12.70 4.63
N ASP A 475 14.80 -13.29 4.95
CA ASP A 475 14.34 -14.53 4.31
C ASP A 475 14.21 -14.37 2.78
N LEU A 476 13.78 -13.18 2.29
CA LEU A 476 13.69 -12.90 0.85
C LEU A 476 15.05 -12.75 0.18
N ARG A 477 16.04 -12.19 0.87
CA ARG A 477 17.44 -12.13 0.38
C ARG A 477 18.01 -13.52 0.17
N ALA A 478 17.60 -14.49 0.99
CA ALA A 478 18.06 -15.87 0.93
C ALA A 478 17.31 -16.72 -0.11
N LEU A 479 16.32 -16.17 -0.83
CA LEU A 479 15.63 -16.92 -1.87
C LEU A 479 16.61 -17.32 -2.98
N PRO A 480 16.51 -18.57 -3.48
CA PRO A 480 17.32 -19.00 -4.62
C PRO A 480 16.99 -18.09 -5.80
N LEU A 481 18.01 -17.46 -6.36
CA LEU A 481 17.85 -16.75 -7.63
C LEU A 481 17.41 -17.79 -8.67
N PRO A 482 16.47 -17.44 -9.56
CA PRO A 482 16.18 -18.28 -10.72
C PRO A 482 17.54 -18.58 -11.37
N HIS A 483 17.87 -19.85 -11.53
CA HIS A 483 19.07 -20.21 -12.27
C HIS A 483 19.02 -19.42 -13.57
N GLU A 484 20.02 -18.62 -13.87
CA GLU A 484 20.33 -18.22 -15.23
C GLU A 484 20.34 -19.55 -15.98
N GLN A 485 19.31 -19.78 -16.81
CA GLN A 485 19.34 -20.88 -17.73
C GLN A 485 20.65 -20.67 -18.50
N ARG A 486 21.63 -21.52 -18.23
CA ARG A 486 22.87 -21.53 -19.00
C ARG A 486 22.47 -21.45 -20.46
N ASP A 487 23.21 -20.69 -21.25
CA ASP A 487 22.99 -20.42 -22.68
C ASP A 487 22.87 -21.69 -23.58
N ASP A 488 22.92 -22.87 -23.00
CA ASP A 488 22.70 -24.14 -23.68
C ASP A 488 21.29 -24.29 -24.29
N ASP A 489 20.30 -23.48 -23.85
CA ASP A 489 18.93 -23.45 -24.40
C ASP A 489 18.60 -22.20 -25.26
N ALA A 490 19.61 -21.41 -25.61
CA ALA A 490 19.44 -20.18 -26.39
C ALA A 490 18.62 -20.35 -27.69
N PRO A 491 18.70 -21.43 -28.47
CA PRO A 491 17.84 -21.61 -29.65
C PRO A 491 16.36 -21.79 -29.32
N ALA A 492 16.04 -22.52 -28.25
CA ALA A 492 14.65 -22.77 -27.82
C ALA A 492 14.00 -21.53 -27.20
N ALA A 493 14.74 -20.74 -26.44
CA ALA A 493 14.27 -19.49 -25.83
C ALA A 493 13.99 -18.41 -26.89
N LEU A 494 14.80 -18.31 -27.92
CA LEU A 494 14.60 -17.40 -29.06
C LEU A 494 13.34 -17.76 -29.86
N VAL A 495 13.13 -19.05 -30.13
CA VAL A 495 11.92 -19.54 -30.80
C VAL A 495 10.67 -19.28 -29.92
N GLY A 496 10.76 -19.52 -28.63
CA GLY A 496 9.67 -19.25 -27.70
C GLY A 496 9.31 -17.76 -27.57
N ARG A 497 10.28 -16.84 -27.64
CA ARG A 497 10.05 -15.38 -27.69
C ARG A 497 9.45 -14.96 -29.04
N ALA A 498 9.97 -15.49 -30.16
CA ALA A 498 9.43 -15.21 -31.48
C ALA A 498 7.98 -15.68 -31.64
N VAL A 499 7.65 -16.87 -31.14
CA VAL A 499 6.28 -17.41 -31.18
C VAL A 499 5.35 -16.60 -30.27
N ARG A 500 5.79 -16.15 -29.09
CA ARG A 500 4.98 -15.27 -28.21
C ARG A 500 4.78 -13.88 -28.82
N SER A 501 5.80 -13.29 -29.43
CA SER A 501 5.71 -12.00 -30.13
C SER A 501 4.77 -12.05 -31.33
N VAL A 502 4.80 -13.13 -32.11
CA VAL A 502 3.88 -13.35 -33.23
C VAL A 502 2.46 -13.57 -32.72
N ARG A 503 2.29 -14.34 -31.64
CA ARG A 503 0.97 -14.60 -31.04
C ARG A 503 0.34 -13.34 -30.42
N SER A 504 1.13 -12.42 -29.83
CA SER A 504 0.65 -11.13 -29.34
C SER A 504 0.25 -10.21 -30.49
N LYS A 505 1.08 -10.09 -31.52
CA LYS A 505 0.78 -9.26 -32.70
C LYS A 505 -0.41 -9.77 -33.51
N VAL A 506 -0.62 -11.09 -33.59
CA VAL A 506 -1.80 -11.69 -34.22
C VAL A 506 -3.03 -11.52 -33.32
N GLY A 507 -2.88 -11.62 -32.00
CA GLY A 507 -3.98 -11.35 -31.05
C GLY A 507 -4.47 -9.89 -31.10
N ASP A 508 -3.57 -8.96 -31.28
CA ASP A 508 -3.88 -7.52 -31.40
C ASP A 508 -4.51 -7.18 -32.77
N ALA A 509 -4.05 -7.85 -33.84
CA ALA A 509 -4.61 -7.70 -35.18
C ALA A 509 -6.03 -8.30 -35.31
N VAL A 510 -6.30 -9.41 -34.61
CA VAL A 510 -7.64 -10.06 -34.60
C VAL A 510 -8.65 -9.25 -33.77
N LYS A 511 -8.22 -8.53 -32.75
CA LYS A 511 -9.10 -7.62 -31.98
C LYS A 511 -9.51 -6.37 -32.76
N GLY A 512 -8.80 -6.01 -33.81
CA GLY A 512 -9.09 -4.85 -34.66
C GLY A 512 -9.95 -5.12 -35.91
N ALA A 513 -10.22 -6.41 -36.22
CA ALA A 513 -10.95 -6.79 -37.44
C ALA A 513 -12.17 -7.68 -37.12
N VAL A 514 -13.31 -7.05 -36.89
CA VAL A 514 -14.62 -7.74 -36.87
C VAL A 514 -15.09 -7.90 -38.32
N GLY A 515 -15.09 -9.15 -38.84
CA GLY A 515 -15.69 -9.48 -40.13
C GLY A 515 -15.19 -10.80 -40.73
N GLY A 516 -16.06 -11.73 -40.84
CA GLY A 516 -15.98 -13.18 -41.15
C GLY A 516 -15.23 -13.69 -42.41
N ALA A 517 -14.18 -13.06 -42.93
CA ALA A 517 -13.49 -13.52 -44.14
C ALA A 517 -11.99 -13.84 -43.98
N MET A 518 -11.39 -13.73 -42.77
CA MET A 518 -9.94 -13.83 -42.60
C MET A 518 -9.41 -15.12 -41.94
N THR A 519 -10.23 -16.09 -41.60
CA THR A 519 -9.78 -17.31 -40.92
C THR A 519 -8.90 -18.21 -41.80
N SER A 520 -9.03 -18.18 -43.12
CA SER A 520 -8.21 -18.99 -44.03
C SER A 520 -6.81 -18.37 -44.27
N ALA A 521 -6.73 -17.05 -44.41
CA ALA A 521 -5.48 -16.34 -44.65
C ALA A 521 -4.54 -16.38 -43.42
N VAL A 522 -5.10 -16.23 -42.20
CA VAL A 522 -4.35 -16.30 -40.94
C VAL A 522 -3.77 -17.71 -40.73
N ASN A 523 -4.53 -18.77 -41.02
CA ASN A 523 -4.03 -20.15 -40.95
C ASN A 523 -2.91 -20.43 -41.97
N GLN A 524 -2.94 -19.79 -43.11
CA GLN A 524 -1.91 -19.96 -44.16
C GLN A 524 -0.59 -19.26 -43.77
N VAL A 525 -0.67 -18.05 -43.16
CA VAL A 525 0.50 -17.31 -42.64
C VAL A 525 1.13 -18.03 -41.46
N VAL A 526 0.33 -18.55 -40.53
CA VAL A 526 0.81 -19.30 -39.36
C VAL A 526 1.50 -20.58 -39.78
N ARG A 527 0.94 -21.32 -40.75
CA ARG A 527 1.59 -22.55 -41.29
C ARG A 527 2.88 -22.22 -42.06
N GLY A 528 2.93 -21.08 -42.78
CA GLY A 528 4.14 -20.59 -43.46
C GLY A 528 5.27 -20.25 -42.48
N ALA A 529 4.93 -19.50 -41.41
CA ALA A 529 5.86 -19.12 -40.34
C ALA A 529 6.40 -20.36 -39.57
N LEU A 530 5.52 -21.34 -39.29
CA LEU A 530 5.94 -22.60 -38.64
C LEU A 530 6.91 -23.43 -39.49
N ARG A 531 6.68 -23.49 -40.84
CA ARG A 531 7.60 -24.18 -41.78
C ARG A 531 8.93 -23.46 -41.90
N ALA A 532 8.97 -22.14 -41.89
CA ALA A 532 10.18 -21.35 -41.89
C ALA A 532 11.02 -21.55 -40.61
N ALA A 533 10.37 -21.57 -39.45
CA ALA A 533 11.01 -21.82 -38.16
C ALA A 533 11.59 -23.23 -38.05
N THR A 534 10.88 -24.27 -38.52
CA THR A 534 11.36 -25.65 -38.54
C THR A 534 12.47 -25.89 -39.60
N GLY A 535 12.48 -25.13 -40.69
CA GLY A 535 13.54 -25.13 -41.68
C GLY A 535 14.83 -24.48 -41.17
N ALA A 536 14.73 -23.40 -40.39
CA ALA A 536 15.87 -22.72 -39.76
C ALA A 536 16.52 -23.60 -38.67
N THR A 537 15.72 -24.30 -37.85
CA THR A 537 16.25 -25.21 -36.83
C THR A 537 16.96 -26.45 -37.45
N ARG A 538 16.46 -26.99 -38.58
CA ARG A 538 17.16 -28.06 -39.31
C ARG A 538 18.48 -27.57 -39.92
N ARG A 539 18.56 -26.36 -40.44
CA ARG A 539 19.81 -25.77 -40.99
C ARG A 539 20.82 -25.47 -39.87
N ALA A 540 20.41 -24.98 -38.71
CA ALA A 540 21.26 -24.76 -37.55
C ALA A 540 21.81 -26.07 -36.98
N ALA A 541 21.00 -27.12 -36.89
CA ALA A 541 21.44 -28.45 -36.45
C ALA A 541 22.40 -29.12 -37.45
N SER A 542 22.24 -28.88 -38.77
CA SER A 542 23.18 -29.39 -39.79
C SER A 542 24.49 -28.60 -39.83
N ALA A 543 24.49 -27.32 -39.53
CA ALA A 543 25.69 -26.49 -39.41
C ALA A 543 26.50 -26.89 -38.17
N ALA A 544 25.85 -27.13 -37.03
CA ALA A 544 26.51 -27.60 -35.80
C ALA A 544 27.16 -28.99 -35.95
N ARG A 545 26.59 -29.86 -36.81
CA ARG A 545 27.21 -31.17 -37.13
C ARG A 545 28.41 -31.08 -38.08
N ARG A 546 28.58 -29.98 -38.84
CA ARG A 546 29.71 -29.78 -39.76
C ARG A 546 30.92 -29.13 -39.11
N THR A 547 30.82 -28.57 -37.92
CA THR A 547 31.93 -27.94 -37.17
C THR A 547 32.55 -28.86 -36.10
N ALA A 548 32.03 -30.06 -35.89
CA ALA A 548 32.65 -31.04 -34.99
C ALA A 548 33.68 -31.88 -35.75
N THR A 549 34.92 -31.46 -35.67
CA THR A 549 36.11 -32.24 -36.12
C THR A 549 36.30 -33.44 -35.19
N PRO A 550 36.64 -34.64 -35.71
CA PRO A 550 36.84 -35.80 -34.85
C PRO A 550 38.16 -35.70 -34.10
N ALA A 551 38.11 -35.75 -32.79
CA ALA A 551 39.32 -35.93 -31.98
C ALA A 551 39.88 -37.36 -32.14
N GLU A 552 41.15 -37.40 -32.39
CA GLU A 552 42.00 -38.48 -32.61
C GLU A 552 41.98 -39.57 -31.53
N LYS A 553 41.84 -40.83 -31.91
CA LYS A 553 41.93 -42.03 -31.05
C LYS A 553 43.39 -42.23 -30.57
N ALA A 554 43.65 -42.03 -29.30
CA ALA A 554 44.87 -42.50 -28.64
C ALA A 554 44.68 -43.93 -28.12
N ALA A 555 45.61 -44.80 -28.47
CA ALA A 555 45.64 -46.22 -28.16
C ALA A 555 45.99 -46.50 -26.67
N PRO A 556 45.69 -47.71 -26.16
CA PRO A 556 45.85 -48.04 -24.75
C PRO A 556 47.29 -48.48 -24.42
N ALA A 557 47.88 -47.87 -23.36
CA ALA A 557 49.19 -48.31 -22.84
C ALA A 557 49.01 -49.44 -21.80
N LYS A 558 49.94 -50.40 -21.94
CA LYS A 558 50.04 -51.66 -21.25
C LYS A 558 50.24 -51.54 -19.73
N ARG A 559 49.60 -52.44 -19.00
CA ARG A 559 49.90 -52.83 -17.60
C ARG A 559 51.34 -53.25 -17.40
N SER A 560 52.00 -52.78 -16.34
CA SER A 560 53.12 -53.48 -15.71
C SER A 560 52.84 -53.73 -14.23
N ARG A 561 53.08 -54.98 -13.82
CA ARG A 561 52.95 -55.54 -12.44
C ARG A 561 54.18 -55.20 -11.60
N GLY A 562 53.98 -55.15 -10.29
CA GLY A 562 55.01 -55.40 -9.27
C GLY A 562 55.11 -54.19 -8.33
N ALA A 563 55.20 -54.26 -7.02
CA ALA A 563 55.41 -55.37 -6.09
C ALA A 563 55.07 -54.86 -4.70
N LYS A 564 54.80 -55.79 -3.81
CA LYS A 564 54.54 -55.71 -2.38
C LYS A 564 55.65 -55.03 -1.56
N THR A 565 55.28 -54.39 -0.43
CA THR A 565 55.77 -54.55 0.99
C THR A 565 55.34 -53.26 1.68
N GLY A 566 54.77 -53.20 2.82
CA GLY A 566 54.90 -53.96 4.05
C GLY A 566 54.99 -52.96 5.19
N GLY A 567 54.11 -53.05 6.19
CA GLY A 567 54.52 -52.77 7.52
C GLY A 567 53.95 -51.56 8.26
N ARG A 568 53.00 -51.85 9.16
CA ARG A 568 52.97 -51.53 10.58
C ARG A 568 52.69 -50.12 11.11
N ALA A 569 51.57 -50.06 11.79
CA ALA A 569 51.41 -49.78 13.22
C ALA A 569 51.15 -48.32 13.67
N ALA A 570 50.00 -48.18 14.26
CA ALA A 570 49.62 -47.10 15.19
C ALA A 570 50.51 -47.12 16.46
N PRO A 571 50.53 -46.10 17.30
CA PRO A 571 49.53 -46.02 18.35
C PRO A 571 49.03 -44.59 18.76
N ARG A 572 47.77 -44.58 19.23
CA ARG A 572 47.21 -44.01 20.46
C ARG A 572 48.11 -43.11 21.34
N ALA A 573 47.56 -41.97 21.74
CA ALA A 573 47.14 -41.57 23.09
C ALA A 573 47.15 -40.06 23.23
N ARG A 574 46.09 -39.62 23.77
CA ARG A 574 45.66 -39.00 25.09
C ARG A 574 45.93 -37.50 25.21
N ARG A 575 44.79 -36.83 25.38
CA ARG A 575 44.27 -36.07 26.55
C ARG A 575 45.07 -34.84 27.07
N ALA A 576 44.23 -33.83 27.30
CA ALA A 576 44.26 -32.81 28.34
C ALA A 576 45.06 -31.52 27.97
N ALA A 577 44.51 -30.36 27.96
CA ALA A 577 43.77 -29.64 28.99
C ALA A 577 42.80 -28.66 28.31
#